data_adb249814ad80220f73eeabb362cade0
#
_entry.id   adb249814ad80220f73eeabb362cade0
#
_cell.length_a   1.000
_cell.length_b   1.000
_cell.length_c   1.000
_cell.angle_alpha   90.00
_cell.angle_beta   90.00
_cell.angle_gamma   90.00
#
_symmetry.space_group_name_H-M   'P 1'
#
loop_
_entity.id
_entity.type
_entity.pdbx_description
1 polymer ?
#
loop_
_entity_poly.entity_id
_entity_poly.type
_entity_poly.pdbx_seq_one_letter_code
_entity_poly.pdbx_strand_id
1 'polypeptide(L)'
;MGHVRKEADKDLIGIGERVGNAIAIAFIVFFAALLYYLQGRGYIFSPEFSDIDAVLLYGVILFGIVPNIVRAITGRRNLGRLFDIINGLLFLVVGTYFLTKFPFHFDDLYTILPDDIQDLFSWFNDAVFRLLFQIALIITALSAVYQSVMYVLVRSELRRRASGGSG
;
A
#
# COMPACT_ATOMS: atom_id res chain seq x y z
N MET A 1 -16.61 13.63 18.52
CA MET A 1 -17.63 13.77 17.45
C MET A 1 -17.23 14.74 16.32
N GLY A 2 -16.50 15.85 16.57
CA GLY A 2 -16.12 16.81 15.53
C GLY A 2 -15.27 16.26 14.39
N HIS A 3 -14.35 15.33 14.67
CA HIS A 3 -13.46 14.74 13.64
C HIS A 3 -14.23 13.86 12.64
N VAL A 4 -15.14 13.00 13.12
CA VAL A 4 -15.97 12.12 12.26
C VAL A 4 -16.87 12.95 11.33
N ARG A 5 -17.44 14.04 11.82
CA ARG A 5 -18.26 14.95 11.00
C ARG A 5 -17.45 15.61 9.90
N LYS A 6 -16.24 16.10 10.22
CA LYS A 6 -15.32 16.68 9.24
C LYS A 6 -14.90 15.66 8.15
N GLU A 7 -14.70 14.40 8.54
CA GLU A 7 -14.37 13.33 7.59
C GLU A 7 -15.58 12.94 6.72
N ALA A 8 -16.81 12.98 7.28
CA ALA A 8 -18.03 12.79 6.50
C ALA A 8 -18.27 13.93 5.50
N ASP A 9 -17.94 15.18 5.87
CA ASP A 9 -18.02 16.35 4.96
C ASP A 9 -17.04 16.22 3.78
N LYS A 10 -15.92 15.50 3.97
CA LYS A 10 -14.89 15.25 2.96
C LYS A 10 -15.10 13.94 2.20
N ASP A 11 -16.23 13.24 2.35
CA ASP A 11 -16.46 11.96 1.68
C ASP A 11 -16.47 12.13 0.15
N LEU A 12 -16.99 13.24 -0.36
CA LEU A 12 -16.91 13.57 -1.78
C LEU A 12 -15.54 14.21 -2.10
N ILE A 13 -14.79 13.55 -2.95
CA ILE A 13 -13.45 14.01 -3.33
C ILE A 13 -13.51 14.99 -4.50
N GLY A 14 -12.69 16.06 -4.42
CA GLY A 14 -12.52 17.05 -5.48
C GLY A 14 -11.64 16.53 -6.63
N ILE A 15 -11.57 17.33 -7.69
CA ILE A 15 -10.78 17.01 -8.90
C ILE A 15 -9.30 16.80 -8.55
N GLY A 16 -8.71 17.64 -7.69
CA GLY A 16 -7.32 17.49 -7.28
C GLY A 16 -7.02 16.15 -6.62
N GLU A 17 -7.92 15.62 -5.78
CA GLU A 17 -7.76 14.30 -5.16
C GLU A 17 -7.92 13.16 -6.18
N ARG A 18 -8.77 13.33 -7.19
CA ARG A 18 -8.89 12.35 -8.30
C ARG A 18 -7.59 12.28 -9.10
N VAL A 19 -6.99 13.43 -9.41
CA VAL A 19 -5.68 13.48 -10.06
C VAL A 19 -4.62 12.82 -9.19
N GLY A 20 -4.61 13.09 -7.87
CA GLY A 20 -3.71 12.42 -6.92
C GLY A 20 -3.86 10.90 -6.93
N ASN A 21 -5.09 10.37 -6.99
CA ASN A 21 -5.32 8.93 -7.11
C ASN A 21 -4.82 8.36 -8.45
N ALA A 22 -4.95 9.09 -9.56
CA ALA A 22 -4.40 8.68 -10.86
C ALA A 22 -2.86 8.63 -10.84
N ILE A 23 -2.22 9.61 -10.21
CA ILE A 23 -0.76 9.63 -10.01
C ILE A 23 -0.33 8.44 -9.13
N ALA A 24 -1.06 8.13 -8.06
CA ALA A 24 -0.78 6.99 -7.21
C ALA A 24 -0.86 5.66 -7.98
N ILE A 25 -1.86 5.49 -8.86
CA ILE A 25 -1.96 4.33 -9.75
C ILE A 25 -0.74 4.22 -10.65
N ALA A 26 -0.33 5.32 -11.31
CA ALA A 26 0.84 5.33 -12.18
C ALA A 26 2.12 4.94 -11.40
N PHE A 27 2.25 5.43 -10.16
CA PHE A 27 3.39 5.11 -9.29
C PHE A 27 3.40 3.62 -8.89
N ILE A 28 2.26 3.03 -8.54
CA ILE A 28 2.15 1.60 -8.22
C ILE A 28 2.54 0.73 -9.42
N VAL A 29 2.03 1.08 -10.62
CA VAL A 29 2.37 0.34 -11.85
C VAL A 29 3.85 0.47 -12.18
N PHE A 30 4.41 1.68 -12.07
CA PHE A 30 5.84 1.92 -12.27
C PHE A 30 6.69 1.08 -11.29
N PHE A 31 6.34 1.08 -10.01
CA PHE A 31 7.06 0.32 -8.99
C PHE A 31 6.96 -1.19 -9.23
N ALA A 32 5.79 -1.71 -9.58
CA ALA A 32 5.62 -3.11 -9.95
C ALA A 32 6.47 -3.50 -11.17
N ALA A 33 6.49 -2.64 -12.19
CA ALA A 33 7.31 -2.86 -13.40
C ALA A 33 8.81 -2.82 -13.08
N LEU A 34 9.25 -1.90 -12.20
CA LEU A 34 10.63 -1.82 -11.74
C LEU A 34 11.04 -3.10 -11.00
N LEU A 35 10.22 -3.56 -10.06
CA LEU A 35 10.48 -4.81 -9.35
C LEU A 35 10.54 -6.02 -10.30
N TYR A 36 9.63 -6.08 -11.26
CA TYR A 36 9.63 -7.13 -12.28
C TYR A 36 10.92 -7.12 -13.14
N TYR A 37 11.38 -5.93 -13.51
CA TYR A 37 12.65 -5.76 -14.21
C TYR A 37 13.84 -6.23 -13.37
N LEU A 38 13.89 -5.85 -12.08
CA LEU A 38 14.93 -6.27 -11.14
C LEU A 38 14.92 -7.78 -10.91
N GLN A 39 13.73 -8.39 -10.84
CA GLN A 39 13.56 -9.83 -10.76
C GLN A 39 14.17 -10.54 -11.98
N GLY A 40 13.86 -10.06 -13.19
CA GLY A 40 14.41 -10.62 -14.43
C GLY A 40 15.93 -10.51 -14.53
N ARG A 41 16.55 -9.61 -13.76
CA ARG A 41 18.02 -9.45 -13.65
C ARG A 41 18.63 -10.24 -12.51
N GLY A 42 17.82 -10.81 -11.61
CA GLY A 42 18.29 -11.56 -10.45
C GLY A 42 18.92 -10.70 -9.35
N TYR A 43 18.58 -9.40 -9.29
CA TYR A 43 19.28 -8.48 -8.37
C TYR A 43 18.82 -8.60 -6.92
N ILE A 44 17.56 -8.35 -6.64
CA ILE A 44 17.04 -8.26 -5.26
C ILE A 44 16.29 -9.52 -4.81
N PHE A 45 16.18 -10.49 -5.70
CA PHE A 45 15.45 -11.73 -5.44
C PHE A 45 16.43 -12.90 -5.35
N SER A 46 16.32 -13.68 -4.27
CA SER A 46 17.13 -14.88 -4.09
C SER A 46 16.69 -15.99 -5.06
N PRO A 47 17.54 -17.01 -5.31
CA PRO A 47 17.16 -18.18 -6.12
C PRO A 47 15.95 -18.96 -5.58
N GLU A 48 15.58 -18.74 -4.31
CA GLU A 48 14.42 -19.36 -3.66
C GLU A 48 13.11 -18.64 -3.98
N PHE A 49 13.16 -17.48 -4.67
CA PHE A 49 11.97 -16.73 -5.07
C PHE A 49 11.22 -17.49 -6.15
N SER A 50 10.05 -18.02 -5.80
CA SER A 50 9.24 -18.88 -6.66
C SER A 50 8.14 -18.11 -7.39
N ASP A 51 7.46 -18.76 -8.35
CA ASP A 51 6.30 -18.21 -9.05
C ASP A 51 5.16 -17.83 -8.07
N ILE A 52 5.00 -18.60 -7.00
CA ILE A 52 4.00 -18.28 -5.94
C ILE A 52 4.38 -16.98 -5.24
N ASP A 53 5.66 -16.77 -4.94
CA ASP A 53 6.14 -15.52 -4.33
C ASP A 53 5.87 -14.34 -5.27
N ALA A 54 6.10 -14.51 -6.57
CA ALA A 54 5.81 -13.50 -7.57
C ALA A 54 4.30 -13.15 -7.58
N VAL A 55 3.43 -14.16 -7.62
CA VAL A 55 1.97 -13.94 -7.58
C VAL A 55 1.54 -13.21 -6.30
N LEU A 56 2.07 -13.59 -5.15
CA LEU A 56 1.77 -12.96 -3.87
C LEU A 56 2.27 -11.51 -3.83
N LEU A 57 3.52 -11.27 -4.22
CA LEU A 57 4.13 -9.94 -4.20
C LEU A 57 3.42 -8.97 -5.15
N TYR A 58 3.34 -9.34 -6.43
CA TYR A 58 2.70 -8.49 -7.44
C TYR A 58 1.20 -8.38 -7.23
N GLY A 59 0.55 -9.45 -6.77
CA GLY A 59 -0.88 -9.45 -6.43
C GLY A 59 -1.22 -8.38 -5.39
N VAL A 60 -0.47 -8.31 -4.29
CA VAL A 60 -0.70 -7.30 -3.24
C VAL A 60 -0.36 -5.89 -3.73
N ILE A 61 0.76 -5.72 -4.45
CA ILE A 61 1.15 -4.41 -4.99
C ILE A 61 0.07 -3.90 -5.95
N LEU A 62 -0.34 -4.71 -6.92
CA LEU A 62 -1.34 -4.32 -7.92
C LEU A 62 -2.73 -4.16 -7.32
N PHE A 63 -3.09 -4.92 -6.27
CA PHE A 63 -4.34 -4.70 -5.55
C PHE A 63 -4.41 -3.30 -4.92
N GLY A 64 -3.27 -2.68 -4.59
CA GLY A 64 -3.18 -1.29 -4.15
C GLY A 64 -3.73 -0.26 -5.15
N ILE A 65 -3.92 -0.65 -6.41
CA ILE A 65 -4.58 0.18 -7.43
C ILE A 65 -6.09 0.31 -7.16
N VAL A 66 -6.72 -0.75 -6.63
CA VAL A 66 -8.19 -0.85 -6.46
C VAL A 66 -8.77 0.31 -5.63
N PRO A 67 -8.26 0.64 -4.42
CA PRO A 67 -8.80 1.75 -3.65
C PRO A 67 -8.69 3.09 -4.39
N ASN A 68 -7.63 3.31 -5.17
CA ASN A 68 -7.42 4.53 -5.94
C ASN A 68 -8.40 4.61 -7.12
N ILE A 69 -8.64 3.51 -7.84
CA ILE A 69 -9.65 3.42 -8.91
C ILE A 69 -11.04 3.70 -8.33
N VAL A 70 -11.39 3.05 -7.21
CA VAL A 70 -12.69 3.23 -6.56
C VAL A 70 -12.91 4.69 -6.20
N ARG A 71 -11.91 5.38 -5.62
CA ARG A 71 -12.01 6.81 -5.31
C ARG A 71 -12.15 7.66 -6.57
N ALA A 72 -11.34 7.41 -7.59
CA ALA A 72 -11.35 8.17 -8.84
C ALA A 72 -12.71 8.08 -9.56
N ILE A 73 -13.30 6.88 -9.62
CA ILE A 73 -14.57 6.63 -10.32
C ILE A 73 -15.76 7.10 -9.48
N THR A 74 -15.85 6.66 -8.23
CA THR A 74 -17.03 6.93 -7.39
C THR A 74 -17.03 8.33 -6.78
N GLY A 75 -15.87 8.96 -6.70
CA GLY A 75 -15.69 10.21 -5.98
C GLY A 75 -15.92 10.11 -4.47
N ARG A 76 -15.94 8.90 -3.89
CA ARG A 76 -16.24 8.65 -2.47
C ARG A 76 -15.03 8.13 -1.73
N ARG A 77 -14.55 8.91 -0.76
CA ARG A 77 -13.38 8.58 0.06
C ARG A 77 -13.65 7.37 0.96
N ASN A 78 -14.83 7.32 1.60
CA ASN A 78 -15.15 6.27 2.55
C ASN A 78 -15.30 4.89 1.87
N LEU A 79 -15.76 4.84 0.62
CA LEU A 79 -15.79 3.59 -0.13
C LEU A 79 -14.37 3.10 -0.45
N GLY A 80 -13.45 4.00 -0.81
CA GLY A 80 -12.05 3.68 -1.01
C GLY A 80 -11.38 3.12 0.26
N ARG A 81 -11.74 3.63 1.45
CA ARG A 81 -11.24 3.12 2.74
C ARG A 81 -11.52 1.63 2.95
N LEU A 82 -12.67 1.14 2.49
CA LEU A 82 -12.97 -0.29 2.58
C LEU A 82 -11.92 -1.12 1.84
N PHE A 83 -11.54 -0.69 0.64
CA PHE A 83 -10.52 -1.37 -0.16
C PHE A 83 -9.10 -1.16 0.39
N ASP A 84 -8.81 0.00 1.06
CA ASP A 84 -7.55 0.18 1.80
C ASP A 84 -7.41 -0.82 2.94
N ILE A 85 -8.51 -1.08 3.68
CA ILE A 85 -8.51 -2.07 4.76
C ILE A 85 -8.20 -3.46 4.20
N ILE A 86 -8.87 -3.85 3.11
CA ILE A 86 -8.65 -5.15 2.46
C ILE A 86 -7.20 -5.25 1.99
N ASN A 87 -6.68 -4.23 1.31
CA ASN A 87 -5.29 -4.19 0.85
C ASN A 87 -4.29 -4.27 2.01
N GLY A 88 -4.55 -3.55 3.10
CA GLY A 88 -3.73 -3.61 4.31
C GLY A 88 -3.69 -5.00 4.93
N LEU A 89 -4.85 -5.69 5.01
CA LEU A 89 -4.92 -7.06 5.51
C LEU A 89 -4.18 -8.04 4.59
N LEU A 90 -4.33 -7.92 3.27
CA LEU A 90 -3.57 -8.71 2.31
C LEU A 90 -2.06 -8.49 2.47
N PHE A 91 -1.64 -7.21 2.60
CA PHE A 91 -0.24 -6.87 2.83
C PHE A 91 0.29 -7.45 4.14
N LEU A 92 -0.51 -7.46 5.22
CA LEU A 92 -0.11 -8.07 6.49
C LEU A 92 0.10 -9.57 6.37
N VAL A 93 -0.82 -10.29 5.71
CA VAL A 93 -0.72 -11.74 5.52
C VAL A 93 0.49 -12.09 4.65
N VAL A 94 0.59 -11.47 3.48
CA VAL A 94 1.67 -11.74 2.52
C VAL A 94 3.00 -11.23 3.04
N GLY A 95 3.03 -10.08 3.71
CA GLY A 95 4.24 -9.53 4.31
C GLY A 95 4.77 -10.40 5.46
N THR A 96 3.90 -10.96 6.29
CA THR A 96 4.32 -11.92 7.32
C THR A 96 4.92 -13.19 6.69
N TYR A 97 4.32 -13.69 5.61
CA TYR A 97 4.89 -14.79 4.83
C TYR A 97 6.29 -14.44 4.33
N PHE A 98 6.48 -13.24 3.74
CA PHE A 98 7.79 -12.80 3.24
C PHE A 98 8.82 -12.54 4.35
N LEU A 99 8.41 -12.13 5.55
CA LEU A 99 9.33 -12.06 6.68
C LEU A 99 9.84 -13.44 7.11
N THR A 100 8.99 -14.45 7.01
CA THR A 100 9.32 -15.83 7.40
C THR A 100 10.22 -16.51 6.36
N LYS A 101 9.83 -16.47 5.10
CA LYS A 101 10.57 -17.08 3.99
C LYS A 101 11.78 -16.25 3.57
N PHE A 102 11.63 -14.94 3.54
CA PHE A 102 12.61 -13.93 3.13
C PHE A 102 13.35 -14.27 1.82
N PRO A 103 12.66 -14.36 0.70
CA PRO A 103 13.26 -14.72 -0.58
C PRO A 103 13.88 -13.50 -1.29
N PHE A 104 14.51 -12.62 -0.52
CA PHE A 104 15.14 -11.39 -0.97
C PHE A 104 16.63 -11.40 -0.61
N HIS A 105 17.42 -10.66 -1.41
CA HIS A 105 18.85 -10.50 -1.19
C HIS A 105 19.26 -9.05 -1.53
N PHE A 106 19.60 -8.30 -0.51
CA PHE A 106 19.93 -6.88 -0.62
C PHE A 106 21.40 -6.57 -0.36
N ASP A 107 22.18 -7.56 0.09
CA ASP A 107 23.56 -7.33 0.52
C ASP A 107 24.45 -6.78 -0.61
N ASP A 108 24.15 -7.12 -1.87
CA ASP A 108 24.87 -6.64 -3.03
C ASP A 108 24.13 -5.56 -3.83
N LEU A 109 23.03 -5.03 -3.29
CA LEU A 109 22.21 -4.04 -4.00
C LEU A 109 23.01 -2.79 -4.41
N TYR A 110 23.94 -2.34 -3.55
CA TYR A 110 24.76 -1.17 -3.82
C TYR A 110 25.67 -1.35 -5.06
N THR A 111 26.05 -2.59 -5.42
CA THR A 111 26.91 -2.88 -6.58
C THR A 111 26.24 -2.61 -7.93
N ILE A 112 24.90 -2.50 -7.94
CA ILE A 112 24.12 -2.21 -9.15
C ILE A 112 24.08 -0.70 -9.42
N LEU A 113 24.38 0.11 -8.39
CA LEU A 113 24.32 1.56 -8.46
C LEU A 113 25.60 2.13 -9.10
N PRO A 114 25.53 3.32 -9.73
CA PRO A 114 26.71 4.04 -10.18
C PRO A 114 27.71 4.28 -9.04
N ASP A 115 29.00 4.20 -9.34
CA ASP A 115 30.09 4.32 -8.35
C ASP A 115 29.97 5.55 -7.45
N ASP A 116 29.47 6.67 -7.98
CA ASP A 116 29.31 7.93 -7.27
C ASP A 116 28.31 7.87 -6.08
N ILE A 117 27.43 6.86 -6.08
CA ILE A 117 26.35 6.73 -5.06
C ILE A 117 26.41 5.40 -4.31
N GLN A 118 27.34 4.50 -4.64
CA GLN A 118 27.47 3.19 -3.95
C GLN A 118 27.68 3.35 -2.45
N ASP A 119 28.56 4.25 -2.04
CA ASP A 119 28.87 4.50 -0.62
C ASP A 119 27.65 4.95 0.16
N LEU A 120 26.73 5.70 -0.48
CA LEU A 120 25.51 6.16 0.15
C LEU A 120 24.55 5.01 0.48
N PHE A 121 24.62 3.91 -0.23
CA PHE A 121 23.74 2.73 -0.08
C PHE A 121 24.44 1.50 0.48
N SER A 122 25.73 1.57 0.79
CA SER A 122 26.52 0.44 1.32
C SER A 122 26.02 -0.08 2.69
N TRP A 123 25.29 0.77 3.45
CA TRP A 123 24.65 0.38 4.71
C TRP A 123 23.36 -0.43 4.55
N PHE A 124 22.78 -0.43 3.33
CA PHE A 124 21.51 -1.09 3.06
C PHE A 124 21.74 -2.57 2.74
N ASN A 125 21.30 -3.43 3.60
CA ASN A 125 21.47 -4.88 3.55
C ASN A 125 20.20 -5.62 3.98
N ASP A 126 20.23 -6.94 3.97
CA ASP A 126 19.10 -7.80 4.35
C ASP A 126 18.57 -7.50 5.75
N ALA A 127 19.43 -7.23 6.72
CA ALA A 127 19.01 -6.94 8.09
C ALA A 127 18.25 -5.61 8.18
N VAL A 128 18.76 -4.58 7.50
CA VAL A 128 18.10 -3.27 7.43
C VAL A 128 16.76 -3.38 6.72
N PHE A 129 16.70 -4.09 5.59
CA PHE A 129 15.43 -4.29 4.91
C PHE A 129 14.41 -5.03 5.77
N ARG A 130 14.81 -6.11 6.46
CA ARG A 130 13.94 -6.84 7.40
C ARG A 130 13.38 -5.92 8.48
N LEU A 131 14.22 -5.08 9.07
CA LEU A 131 13.79 -4.12 10.10
C LEU A 131 12.77 -3.12 9.54
N LEU A 132 13.07 -2.50 8.38
CA LEU A 132 12.17 -1.55 7.74
C LEU A 132 10.84 -2.23 7.34
N PHE A 133 10.91 -3.45 6.87
CA PHE A 133 9.72 -4.22 6.48
C PHE A 133 8.85 -4.58 7.70
N GLN A 134 9.46 -4.95 8.84
CA GLN A 134 8.74 -5.15 10.10
C GLN A 134 8.04 -3.88 10.56
N ILE A 135 8.74 -2.74 10.52
CA ILE A 135 8.16 -1.44 10.85
C ILE A 135 6.97 -1.12 9.93
N ALA A 136 7.12 -1.37 8.62
CA ALA A 136 6.04 -1.18 7.65
C ALA A 136 4.80 -2.04 7.96
N LEU A 137 4.99 -3.30 8.37
CA LEU A 137 3.89 -4.18 8.79
C LEU A 137 3.18 -3.65 10.05
N ILE A 138 3.94 -3.19 11.05
CA ILE A 138 3.36 -2.61 12.27
C ILE A 138 2.52 -1.36 11.92
N ILE A 139 3.08 -0.45 11.12
CA ILE A 139 2.37 0.76 10.67
C ILE A 139 1.11 0.38 9.89
N THR A 140 1.19 -0.64 9.02
CA THR A 140 0.03 -1.12 8.26
C THR A 140 -1.04 -1.70 9.16
N ALA A 141 -0.68 -2.46 10.19
CA ALA A 141 -1.63 -3.01 11.16
C ALA A 141 -2.37 -1.89 11.92
N LEU A 142 -1.63 -0.90 12.42
CA LEU A 142 -2.22 0.26 13.09
C LEU A 142 -3.12 1.06 12.15
N SER A 143 -2.68 1.26 10.91
CA SER A 143 -3.47 1.94 9.87
C SER A 143 -4.74 1.18 9.53
N ALA A 144 -4.70 -0.15 9.40
CA ALA A 144 -5.88 -0.97 9.13
C ALA A 144 -6.93 -0.87 10.25
N VAL A 145 -6.49 -0.89 11.52
CA VAL A 145 -7.38 -0.66 12.67
C VAL A 145 -8.00 0.72 12.61
N TYR A 146 -7.19 1.78 12.42
CA TYR A 146 -7.68 3.15 12.31
C TYR A 146 -8.70 3.31 11.17
N GLN A 147 -8.38 2.81 9.97
CA GLN A 147 -9.25 2.88 8.81
C GLN A 147 -10.56 2.12 9.03
N SER A 148 -10.52 0.96 9.71
CA SER A 148 -11.72 0.18 10.04
C SER A 148 -12.66 0.96 10.95
N VAL A 149 -12.15 1.56 12.02
CA VAL A 149 -12.92 2.39 12.94
C VAL A 149 -13.52 3.59 12.19
N MET A 150 -12.69 4.31 11.41
CA MET A 150 -13.14 5.48 10.67
C MET A 150 -14.17 5.13 9.59
N TYR A 151 -14.03 4.01 8.90
CA TYR A 151 -15.00 3.54 7.92
C TYR A 151 -16.39 3.37 8.53
N VAL A 152 -16.48 2.70 9.69
CA VAL A 152 -17.75 2.44 10.38
C VAL A 152 -18.37 3.74 10.89
N LEU A 153 -17.57 4.59 11.53
CA LEU A 153 -18.06 5.86 12.11
C LEU A 153 -18.54 6.84 11.03
N VAL A 154 -17.78 7.00 9.95
CA VAL A 154 -18.19 7.88 8.83
C VAL A 154 -19.41 7.32 8.14
N ARG A 155 -19.49 6.01 7.91
CA ARG A 155 -20.67 5.39 7.30
C ARG A 155 -21.92 5.57 8.13
N SER A 156 -21.83 5.45 9.46
CA SER A 156 -22.97 5.69 10.37
C SER A 156 -23.44 7.14 10.35
N GLU A 157 -22.50 8.10 10.31
CA GLU A 157 -22.83 9.52 10.21
C GLU A 157 -23.49 9.87 8.87
N LEU A 158 -23.00 9.32 7.76
CA LEU A 158 -23.59 9.51 6.43
C LEU A 158 -25.04 8.96 6.37
N ARG A 159 -25.27 7.77 6.95
CA ARG A 159 -26.61 7.19 7.04
C ARG A 159 -27.55 8.05 7.88
N ARG A 160 -27.08 8.56 9.02
CA ARG A 160 -27.87 9.43 9.89
C ARG A 160 -28.32 10.72 9.18
N ARG A 161 -27.43 11.30 8.38
CA ARG A 161 -27.74 12.50 7.56
C ARG A 161 -28.80 12.20 6.50
N ALA A 162 -28.69 11.04 5.86
CA ALA A 162 -29.66 10.62 4.84
C ALA A 162 -31.07 10.38 5.43
N SER A 163 -31.16 9.85 6.67
CA SER A 163 -32.45 9.61 7.33
C SER A 163 -33.03 10.87 8.01
N GLY A 164 -32.19 11.81 8.43
CA GLY A 164 -32.65 13.07 9.10
C GLY A 164 -33.03 14.19 8.13
N GLY A 165 -32.78 14.06 6.83
CA GLY A 165 -33.13 15.04 5.80
C GLY A 165 -34.47 14.82 5.11
N SER A 166 -35.25 13.81 5.55
CA SER A 166 -36.57 13.45 4.98
C SER A 166 -37.77 13.90 5.83
N GLY A 167 -37.58 14.90 6.72
CA GLY A 167 -38.65 15.51 7.54
C GLY A 167 -38.92 16.92 7.18
#